data_4318bfcebfc9dfac7e3efba5b92bef52
#
_entry.id   4318bfcebfc9dfac7e3efba5b92bef52
#
_cell.length_a   1.000
_cell.length_b   1.000
_cell.length_c   1.000
_cell.angle_alpha   90.00
_cell.angle_beta   90.00
_cell.angle_gamma   90.00
#
_symmetry.space_group_name_H-M   'P 1'
#
loop_
_entity.id
_entity.type
_entity.pdbx_description
1 polymer ?
#
loop_
_entity_poly.entity_id
_entity_poly.type
_entity_poly.pdbx_seq_one_letter_code
_entity_poly.pdbx_strand_id
1 'polypeptide(L)'
;MLRKCCAVPLLLVLLTVTGCQLTQSAFSRTVGNAGAAFSAASTTLTYAHEGKITSAYTQSSFVNYQSELNGLDQQLPSQQGAPDKRAVQHLLDLYRPAMQAVNQPCLEASCPWQAQVATLNRASQAFLMAGG
;
A
#
# COMPACT_ATOMS: atom_id res chain seq x y z
N MET A 1 0.23 20.00 48.34
CA MET A 1 -0.69 20.60 47.35
C MET A 1 -0.06 20.86 45.97
N LEU A 2 1.25 20.92 45.84
CA LEU A 2 1.94 21.15 44.54
C LEU A 2 2.10 19.92 43.63
N ARG A 3 1.78 18.72 44.12
CA ARG A 3 1.94 17.48 43.34
C ARG A 3 0.73 17.12 42.44
N LYS A 4 -0.37 17.82 42.54
CA LYS A 4 -1.59 17.55 41.77
C LYS A 4 -1.71 18.31 40.43
N CYS A 5 -0.88 19.33 40.21
CA CYS A 5 -0.97 20.14 38.98
C CYS A 5 -0.17 19.63 37.81
N CYS A 6 0.75 18.66 38.01
CA CYS A 6 1.56 18.13 36.90
C CYS A 6 0.92 16.91 36.15
N ALA A 7 -0.10 16.30 36.74
CA ALA A 7 -0.72 15.12 36.12
C ALA A 7 -1.75 15.47 35.03
N VAL A 8 -2.37 16.62 35.12
CA VAL A 8 -3.42 17.07 34.21
C VAL A 8 -2.87 17.41 32.80
N PRO A 9 -1.77 18.18 32.66
CA PRO A 9 -1.23 18.49 31.34
C PRO A 9 -0.64 17.26 30.65
N LEU A 10 -0.09 16.31 31.40
CA LEU A 10 0.45 15.07 30.80
C LEU A 10 -0.66 14.19 30.22
N LEU A 11 -1.80 14.13 30.88
CA LEU A 11 -2.97 13.36 30.38
C LEU A 11 -3.58 14.00 29.13
N LEU A 12 -3.58 15.34 29.07
CA LEU A 12 -4.08 16.09 27.93
C LEU A 12 -3.18 15.91 26.69
N VAL A 13 -1.86 15.84 26.88
CA VAL A 13 -0.91 15.60 25.79
C VAL A 13 -1.05 14.18 25.24
N LEU A 14 -1.28 13.19 26.10
CA LEU A 14 -1.53 11.81 25.68
C LEU A 14 -2.82 11.67 24.85
N LEU A 15 -3.87 12.41 25.20
CA LEU A 15 -5.13 12.40 24.45
C LEU A 15 -5.01 13.05 23.07
N THR A 16 -4.14 14.06 22.91
CA THR A 16 -3.92 14.70 21.60
C THR A 16 -3.13 13.82 20.63
N VAL A 17 -2.20 13.00 21.13
CA VAL A 17 -1.41 12.08 20.28
C VAL A 17 -2.27 10.92 19.77
N THR A 18 -3.18 10.40 20.58
CA THR A 18 -4.11 9.34 20.14
C THR A 18 -5.21 9.87 19.22
N GLY A 19 -5.60 11.14 19.32
CA GLY A 19 -6.60 11.77 18.45
C GLY A 19 -6.18 11.84 16.98
N CYS A 20 -4.89 12.04 16.68
CA CYS A 20 -4.39 12.13 15.31
C CYS A 20 -4.48 10.79 14.55
N GLN A 21 -4.42 9.66 15.21
CA GLN A 21 -4.53 8.34 14.59
C GLN A 21 -5.98 7.95 14.26
N LEU A 22 -6.95 8.53 14.95
CA LEU A 22 -8.38 8.25 14.77
C LEU A 22 -9.00 9.04 13.60
N THR A 23 -8.29 10.03 13.04
CA THR A 23 -8.81 10.91 11.98
C THR A 23 -8.55 10.39 10.58
N GLN A 24 -7.70 9.35 10.40
CA GLN A 24 -7.42 8.77 9.09
C GLN A 24 -8.63 7.98 8.58
N SER A 25 -9.13 8.34 7.37
CA SER A 25 -10.27 7.67 6.77
C SER A 25 -9.96 6.22 6.39
N ALA A 26 -11.01 5.41 6.25
CA ALA A 26 -10.89 4.03 5.76
C ALA A 26 -10.22 4.01 4.37
N PHE A 27 -10.59 4.94 3.49
CA PHE A 27 -9.99 5.07 2.17
C PHE A 27 -8.47 5.33 2.26
N SER A 28 -8.03 6.32 3.03
CA SER A 28 -6.61 6.63 3.21
C SER A 28 -5.79 5.44 3.70
N ARG A 29 -6.30 4.69 4.66
CA ARG A 29 -5.63 3.50 5.17
C ARG A 29 -5.52 2.41 4.12
N THR A 30 -6.60 2.16 3.40
CA THR A 30 -6.65 1.13 2.38
C THR A 30 -5.69 1.43 1.22
N VAL A 31 -5.70 2.65 0.70
CA VAL A 31 -4.78 3.03 -0.40
C VAL A 31 -3.34 3.08 0.07
N GLY A 32 -3.08 3.51 1.31
CA GLY A 32 -1.74 3.50 1.89
C GLY A 32 -1.19 2.08 2.02
N ASN A 33 -1.98 1.14 2.51
CA ASN A 33 -1.62 -0.27 2.60
C ASN A 33 -1.39 -0.90 1.21
N ALA A 34 -2.25 -0.59 0.25
CA ALA A 34 -2.09 -1.05 -1.12
C ALA A 34 -0.82 -0.50 -1.77
N GLY A 35 -0.52 0.77 -1.56
CA GLY A 35 0.73 1.39 -2.03
C GLY A 35 1.96 0.71 -1.47
N ALA A 36 1.95 0.37 -0.18
CA ALA A 36 3.02 -0.37 0.46
C ALA A 36 3.16 -1.79 -0.13
N ALA A 37 2.05 -2.48 -0.40
CA ALA A 37 2.06 -3.81 -1.00
C ALA A 37 2.63 -3.79 -2.43
N PHE A 38 2.26 -2.80 -3.25
CA PHE A 38 2.84 -2.63 -4.59
C PHE A 38 4.34 -2.31 -4.54
N SER A 39 4.78 -1.49 -3.58
CA SER A 39 6.19 -1.20 -3.35
C SER A 39 6.96 -2.47 -2.95
N ALA A 40 6.41 -3.27 -2.06
CA ALA A 40 6.99 -4.54 -1.65
C ALA A 40 7.08 -5.53 -2.83
N ALA A 41 6.04 -5.61 -3.67
CA ALA A 41 6.04 -6.45 -4.87
C ALA A 41 7.13 -6.02 -5.86
N SER A 42 7.29 -4.72 -6.08
CA SER A 42 8.36 -4.17 -6.93
C SER A 42 9.76 -4.56 -6.41
N THR A 43 10.00 -4.39 -5.13
CA THR A 43 11.26 -4.74 -4.49
C THR A 43 11.52 -6.25 -4.55
N THR A 44 10.52 -7.06 -4.27
CA THR A 44 10.61 -8.53 -4.33
C THR A 44 10.97 -9.00 -5.74
N LEU A 45 10.32 -8.45 -6.76
CA LEU A 45 10.60 -8.79 -8.16
C LEU A 45 12.03 -8.43 -8.54
N THR A 46 12.48 -7.26 -8.16
CA THR A 46 13.86 -6.80 -8.38
C THR A 46 14.87 -7.74 -7.71
N TYR A 47 14.66 -8.06 -6.45
CA TYR A 47 15.57 -8.93 -5.68
C TYR A 47 15.59 -10.37 -6.20
N ALA A 48 14.45 -10.86 -6.70
CA ALA A 48 14.39 -12.18 -7.34
C ALA A 48 15.30 -12.23 -8.59
N HIS A 49 15.24 -11.20 -9.43
CA HIS A 49 16.09 -11.11 -10.64
C HIS A 49 17.57 -10.84 -10.32
N GLU A 50 17.85 -10.18 -9.21
CA GLU A 50 19.22 -9.97 -8.75
C GLU A 50 19.80 -11.19 -7.98
N GLY A 51 19.01 -12.25 -7.80
CA GLY A 51 19.44 -13.44 -7.09
C GLY A 51 19.61 -13.26 -5.58
N LYS A 52 19.00 -12.22 -5.00
CA LYS A 52 19.11 -11.89 -3.57
C LYS A 52 18.15 -12.67 -2.69
N ILE A 53 17.11 -13.25 -3.27
CA ILE A 53 16.09 -14.04 -2.58
C ILE A 53 15.80 -15.32 -3.35
N THR A 54 15.30 -16.34 -2.65
CA THR A 54 14.98 -17.64 -3.24
C THR A 54 13.67 -17.61 -4.03
N SER A 55 13.51 -18.56 -4.96
CA SER A 55 12.25 -18.75 -5.70
C SER A 55 11.08 -19.04 -4.76
N ALA A 56 11.29 -19.86 -3.74
CA ALA A 56 10.24 -20.19 -2.76
C ALA A 56 9.77 -18.95 -2.01
N TYR A 57 10.70 -18.11 -1.56
CA TYR A 57 10.36 -16.84 -0.89
C TYR A 57 9.61 -15.90 -1.82
N THR A 58 10.06 -15.78 -3.07
CA THR A 58 9.42 -14.93 -4.08
C THR A 58 7.97 -15.37 -4.32
N GLN A 59 7.73 -16.65 -4.56
CA GLN A 59 6.38 -17.18 -4.79
C GLN A 59 5.46 -16.94 -3.59
N SER A 60 5.94 -17.24 -2.39
CA SER A 60 5.19 -17.03 -1.15
C SER A 60 4.84 -15.55 -0.95
N SER A 61 5.78 -14.65 -1.23
CA SER A 61 5.56 -13.21 -1.11
C SER A 61 4.48 -12.72 -2.08
N PHE A 62 4.52 -13.15 -3.34
CA PHE A 62 3.52 -12.75 -4.33
C PHE A 62 2.12 -13.30 -4.00
N VAL A 63 2.01 -14.49 -3.44
CA VAL A 63 0.72 -15.01 -2.93
C VAL A 63 0.16 -14.09 -1.84
N ASN A 64 1.01 -13.61 -0.93
CA ASN A 64 0.58 -12.66 0.10
C ASN A 64 0.13 -11.32 -0.50
N TYR A 65 0.86 -10.77 -1.47
CA TYR A 65 0.46 -9.52 -2.13
C TYR A 65 -0.86 -9.68 -2.88
N GLN A 66 -1.06 -10.80 -3.57
CA GLN A 66 -2.34 -11.12 -4.20
C GLN A 66 -3.48 -11.09 -3.19
N SER A 67 -3.29 -11.73 -2.05
CA SER A 67 -4.30 -11.77 -0.99
C SER A 67 -4.62 -10.38 -0.44
N GLU A 68 -3.61 -9.55 -0.22
CA GLU A 68 -3.79 -8.18 0.31
C GLU A 68 -4.47 -7.24 -0.67
N LEU A 69 -4.19 -7.40 -1.97
CA LEU A 69 -4.62 -6.47 -3.02
C LEU A 69 -5.89 -6.89 -3.74
N ASN A 70 -6.31 -8.14 -3.59
CA ASN A 70 -7.45 -8.68 -4.32
C ASN A 70 -8.75 -8.01 -3.88
N GLY A 71 -9.59 -7.65 -4.84
CA GLY A 71 -10.89 -7.05 -4.60
C GLY A 71 -10.86 -5.56 -4.25
N LEU A 72 -9.70 -4.93 -4.26
CA LEU A 72 -9.53 -3.53 -3.91
C LEU A 72 -10.28 -2.60 -4.86
N ASP A 73 -10.33 -2.94 -6.14
CA ASP A 73 -11.04 -2.20 -7.18
C ASP A 73 -12.54 -2.09 -6.92
N GLN A 74 -13.12 -3.11 -6.27
CA GLN A 74 -14.53 -3.11 -5.88
C GLN A 74 -14.77 -2.32 -4.59
N GLN A 75 -13.79 -2.27 -3.70
CA GLN A 75 -13.92 -1.62 -2.39
C GLN A 75 -13.71 -0.12 -2.44
N LEU A 76 -12.72 0.35 -3.21
CA LEU A 76 -12.27 1.75 -3.18
C LEU A 76 -13.38 2.77 -3.44
N PRO A 77 -14.29 2.59 -4.43
CA PRO A 77 -15.30 3.61 -4.73
C PRO A 77 -16.29 3.85 -3.59
N SER A 78 -16.54 2.86 -2.75
CA SER A 78 -17.56 2.91 -1.70
C SER A 78 -16.99 3.15 -0.30
N GLN A 79 -15.67 3.26 -0.15
CA GLN A 79 -15.07 3.45 1.16
C GLN A 79 -15.27 4.86 1.69
N GLN A 80 -15.43 4.96 3.02
CA GLN A 80 -15.53 6.23 3.71
C GLN A 80 -14.27 7.07 3.49
N GLY A 81 -14.46 8.31 3.09
CA GLY A 81 -13.38 9.23 2.79
C GLY A 81 -12.83 9.12 1.36
N ALA A 82 -13.49 8.35 0.49
CA ALA A 82 -13.13 8.29 -0.92
C ALA A 82 -13.26 9.68 -1.57
N PRO A 83 -12.27 10.10 -2.37
CA PRO A 83 -12.35 11.35 -3.13
C PRO A 83 -13.35 11.24 -4.27
N ASP A 84 -13.40 12.24 -5.16
CA ASP A 84 -14.29 12.22 -6.31
C ASP A 84 -14.02 11.01 -7.23
N LYS A 85 -15.00 10.73 -8.11
CA LYS A 85 -14.94 9.59 -9.03
C LYS A 85 -13.72 9.62 -9.94
N ARG A 86 -13.27 10.80 -10.36
CA ARG A 86 -12.12 10.96 -11.26
C ARG A 86 -10.83 10.54 -10.58
N ALA A 87 -10.62 10.94 -9.34
CA ALA A 87 -9.45 10.55 -8.56
C ALA A 87 -9.43 9.05 -8.27
N VAL A 88 -10.57 8.46 -7.91
CA VAL A 88 -10.70 7.00 -7.73
C VAL A 88 -10.42 6.27 -9.04
N GLN A 89 -10.99 6.73 -10.16
CA GLN A 89 -10.78 6.11 -11.47
C GLN A 89 -9.30 6.14 -11.88
N HIS A 90 -8.59 7.22 -11.60
CA HIS A 90 -7.15 7.31 -11.85
C HIS A 90 -6.38 6.24 -11.10
N LEU A 91 -6.69 6.02 -9.81
CA LEU A 91 -6.08 4.95 -9.03
C LEU A 91 -6.40 3.57 -9.60
N LEU A 92 -7.64 3.33 -10.02
CA LEU A 92 -8.06 2.07 -10.61
C LEU A 92 -7.35 1.79 -11.94
N ASP A 93 -7.12 2.81 -12.74
CA ASP A 93 -6.39 2.69 -14.01
C ASP A 93 -4.93 2.27 -13.78
N LEU A 94 -4.32 2.69 -12.69
CA LEU A 94 -2.98 2.26 -12.27
C LEU A 94 -2.99 0.90 -11.57
N TYR A 95 -4.06 0.60 -10.84
CA TYR A 95 -4.23 -0.65 -10.11
C TYR A 95 -4.29 -1.87 -11.04
N ARG A 96 -5.03 -1.79 -12.12
CA ARG A 96 -5.27 -2.93 -13.02
C ARG A 96 -3.96 -3.52 -13.59
N PRO A 97 -3.08 -2.73 -14.24
CA PRO A 97 -1.83 -3.27 -14.74
C PRO A 97 -0.88 -3.73 -13.62
N ALA A 98 -0.87 -3.02 -12.49
CA ALA A 98 -0.07 -3.41 -11.34
C ALA A 98 -0.55 -4.74 -10.73
N MET A 99 -1.87 -4.94 -10.63
CA MET A 99 -2.44 -6.20 -10.15
C MET A 99 -2.18 -7.35 -11.11
N GLN A 100 -2.16 -7.09 -12.40
CA GLN A 100 -1.75 -8.09 -13.39
C GLN A 100 -0.29 -8.53 -13.15
N ALA A 101 0.60 -7.59 -12.86
CA ALA A 101 2.00 -7.91 -12.53
C ALA A 101 2.11 -8.70 -11.21
N VAL A 102 1.26 -8.44 -10.23
CA VAL A 102 1.21 -9.20 -8.97
C VAL A 102 0.68 -10.62 -9.21
N ASN A 103 -0.32 -10.77 -10.05
CA ASN A 103 -0.93 -12.08 -10.34
C ASN A 103 -0.03 -12.96 -11.23
N GLN A 104 0.71 -12.35 -12.13
CA GLN A 104 1.60 -13.02 -13.08
C GLN A 104 2.97 -12.35 -13.10
N PRO A 105 3.74 -12.46 -12.02
CA PRO A 105 5.06 -11.84 -11.97
C PRO A 105 6.02 -12.49 -12.96
N CYS A 106 6.78 -11.66 -13.62
CA CYS A 106 7.80 -12.03 -14.61
C CYS A 106 9.05 -12.59 -13.90
N LEU A 107 9.06 -13.86 -13.57
CA LEU A 107 10.16 -14.48 -12.83
C LEU A 107 11.26 -15.06 -13.73
N GLU A 108 11.00 -15.23 -15.02
CA GLU A 108 11.96 -15.74 -16.00
C GLU A 108 12.90 -14.63 -16.49
N ALA A 109 14.14 -14.99 -16.80
CA ALA A 109 15.16 -14.03 -17.24
C ALA A 109 14.80 -13.34 -18.58
N SER A 110 14.04 -14.03 -19.44
CA SER A 110 13.68 -13.54 -20.77
C SER A 110 12.48 -12.59 -20.80
N CYS A 111 11.74 -12.48 -19.72
CA CYS A 111 10.54 -11.67 -19.73
C CYS A 111 10.82 -10.21 -19.27
N PRO A 112 9.98 -9.23 -19.68
CA PRO A 112 10.24 -7.82 -19.43
C PRO A 112 9.90 -7.42 -17.98
N TRP A 113 10.61 -7.97 -17.01
CA TRP A 113 10.38 -7.75 -15.58
C TRP A 113 10.62 -6.29 -15.16
N GLN A 114 11.54 -5.57 -15.80
CA GLN A 114 11.78 -4.16 -15.51
C GLN A 114 10.53 -3.30 -15.83
N ALA A 115 9.80 -3.63 -16.87
CA ALA A 115 8.54 -2.96 -17.19
C ALA A 115 7.48 -3.22 -16.10
N GLN A 116 7.42 -4.42 -15.55
CA GLN A 116 6.55 -4.73 -14.42
C GLN A 116 6.96 -3.96 -13.16
N VAL A 117 8.25 -3.87 -12.86
CA VAL A 117 8.76 -3.06 -11.74
C VAL A 117 8.34 -1.59 -11.91
N ALA A 118 8.47 -1.03 -13.09
CA ALA A 118 8.02 0.34 -13.37
C ALA A 118 6.52 0.51 -13.16
N THR A 119 5.71 -0.45 -13.59
CA THR A 119 4.25 -0.45 -13.40
C THR A 119 3.89 -0.51 -11.92
N LEU A 120 4.52 -1.40 -11.17
CA LEU A 120 4.31 -1.54 -9.71
C LEU A 120 4.72 -0.26 -8.96
N ASN A 121 5.85 0.33 -9.30
CA ASN A 121 6.32 1.57 -8.69
C ASN A 121 5.37 2.75 -8.96
N ARG A 122 4.85 2.84 -10.17
CA ARG A 122 3.91 3.90 -10.55
C ARG A 122 2.61 3.79 -9.75
N ALA A 123 2.07 2.60 -9.63
CA ALA A 123 0.90 2.33 -8.80
C ALA A 123 1.20 2.63 -7.32
N SER A 124 2.32 2.14 -6.80
CA SER A 124 2.74 2.37 -5.42
C SER A 124 2.78 3.86 -5.08
N GLN A 125 3.45 4.66 -5.90
CA GLN A 125 3.56 6.10 -5.66
C GLN A 125 2.19 6.78 -5.63
N ALA A 126 1.32 6.49 -6.60
CA ALA A 126 -0.01 7.09 -6.66
C ALA A 126 -0.86 6.70 -5.44
N PHE A 127 -0.83 5.45 -5.03
CA PHE A 127 -1.57 4.96 -3.88
C PHE A 127 -1.03 5.52 -2.55
N LEU A 128 0.28 5.59 -2.39
CA LEU A 128 0.89 6.19 -1.19
C LEU A 128 0.58 7.68 -1.08
N MET A 129 0.62 8.41 -2.19
CA MET A 129 0.25 9.83 -2.21
C MET A 129 -1.23 10.04 -1.88
N ALA A 130 -2.10 9.18 -2.35
CA ALA A 130 -3.53 9.25 -2.04
C ALA A 130 -3.84 8.89 -0.57
N GLY A 131 -2.98 8.09 0.07
CA GLY A 131 -3.12 7.69 1.48
C GLY A 131 -2.48 8.63 2.48
N GLY A 132 -1.60 9.53 2.01
CA GLY A 132 -0.87 10.49 2.85
C GLY A 132 -1.62 11.82 3.04
#